data_ff4c232f88d77e948e28b367aba05afe
#
_entry.id   ff4c232f88d77e948e28b367aba05afe
#
_cell.length_a   1.000
_cell.length_b   1.000
_cell.length_c   1.000
_cell.angle_alpha   90.00
_cell.angle_beta   90.00
_cell.angle_gamma   90.00
#
_symmetry.space_group_name_H-M   'P 1'
#
loop_
_entity.id
_entity.type
_entity.pdbx_description
1 polymer ?
#
loop_
_entity_poly.entity_id
_entity_poly.type
_entity_poly.pdbx_seq_one_letter_code
_entity_poly.pdbx_strand_id
1 'polypeptide(L)'
;MNRIELVRQQVDEILLGMSDAEERRCGYVHLYGVAQLCALLARKRGENAELAVIAGMLHDIYSYANMDSTNHAHKGAVMAREILGSLKVFSEEEVETIWTAIYRHSDKEVEHNALDEILKDADVLQHVLYNPLFDVKQAERARDERLVSELGV
;
A
#
# COMPACT_ATOMS: atom_id res chain seq x y z
N MET A 1 18.54 -11.78 -6.23
CA MET A 1 17.53 -12.04 -5.19
C MET A 1 16.33 -11.14 -5.46
N ASN A 2 15.13 -11.67 -5.50
CA ASN A 2 13.92 -10.87 -5.72
C ASN A 2 13.34 -10.44 -4.35
N ARG A 3 13.57 -9.20 -3.96
CA ARG A 3 13.16 -8.66 -2.65
C ARG A 3 11.64 -8.54 -2.53
N ILE A 4 10.93 -8.28 -3.65
CA ILE A 4 9.47 -8.27 -3.68
C ILE A 4 8.92 -9.63 -3.25
N GLU A 5 9.49 -10.74 -3.78
CA GLU A 5 9.05 -12.08 -3.42
C GLU A 5 9.34 -12.44 -1.95
N LEU A 6 10.40 -11.91 -1.37
CA LEU A 6 10.67 -12.09 0.07
C LEU A 6 9.61 -11.41 0.93
N VAL A 7 9.23 -10.18 0.58
CA VAL A 7 8.15 -9.46 1.29
C VAL A 7 6.80 -10.14 1.06
N ARG A 8 6.52 -10.59 -0.19
CA ARG A 8 5.30 -11.33 -0.50
C ARG A 8 5.12 -12.56 0.39
N GLN A 9 6.19 -13.33 0.61
CA GLN A 9 6.13 -14.49 1.50
C GLN A 9 5.69 -14.11 2.92
N GLN A 10 6.21 -13.01 3.46
CA GLN A 10 5.81 -12.53 4.79
C GLN A 10 4.33 -12.09 4.82
N VAL A 11 3.87 -11.39 3.79
CA VAL A 11 2.47 -10.98 3.65
C VAL A 11 1.55 -12.20 3.53
N ASP A 12 1.92 -13.17 2.69
CA ASP A 12 1.16 -14.42 2.52
C ASP A 12 1.05 -15.21 3.84
N GLU A 13 2.14 -15.34 4.60
CA GLU A 13 2.12 -16.02 5.91
C GLU A 13 1.15 -15.35 6.87
N ILE A 14 1.13 -14.02 6.92
CA ILE A 14 0.21 -13.26 7.77
C ILE A 14 -1.23 -13.48 7.33
N LEU A 15 -1.53 -13.32 6.04
CA LEU A 15 -2.88 -13.49 5.50
C LEU A 15 -3.39 -14.92 5.66
N LEU A 16 -2.55 -15.93 5.40
CA LEU A 16 -2.91 -17.34 5.60
C LEU A 16 -3.18 -17.68 7.06
N GLY A 17 -2.58 -16.97 8.00
CA GLY A 17 -2.82 -17.11 9.43
C GLY A 17 -4.16 -16.54 9.91
N MET A 18 -4.85 -15.74 9.11
CA MET A 18 -6.15 -15.17 9.45
C MET A 18 -7.24 -16.26 9.50
N SER A 19 -8.04 -16.28 10.56
CA SER A 19 -9.16 -17.22 10.72
C SER A 19 -10.38 -16.85 9.88
N ASP A 20 -10.63 -15.55 9.67
CA ASP A 20 -11.74 -15.06 8.85
C ASP A 20 -11.39 -15.17 7.37
N ALA A 21 -12.11 -16.04 6.66
CA ALA A 21 -11.85 -16.31 5.24
C ALA A 21 -12.22 -15.14 4.33
N GLU A 22 -13.25 -14.38 4.68
CA GLU A 22 -13.69 -13.22 3.88
C GLU A 22 -12.72 -12.05 4.05
N GLU A 23 -12.34 -11.74 5.28
CA GLU A 23 -11.33 -10.71 5.55
C GLU A 23 -9.97 -11.07 4.93
N ARG A 24 -9.58 -12.33 4.97
CA ARG A 24 -8.38 -12.82 4.28
C ARG A 24 -8.46 -12.58 2.77
N ARG A 25 -9.61 -12.89 2.15
CA ARG A 25 -9.85 -12.61 0.72
C ARG A 25 -9.73 -11.12 0.43
N CYS A 26 -10.34 -10.28 1.28
CA CYS A 26 -10.22 -8.82 1.17
C CYS A 26 -8.75 -8.37 1.25
N GLY A 27 -7.98 -8.93 2.18
CA GLY A 27 -6.55 -8.65 2.32
C GLY A 27 -5.75 -8.95 1.06
N TYR A 28 -5.95 -10.13 0.46
CA TYR A 28 -5.30 -10.48 -0.81
C TYR A 28 -5.66 -9.51 -1.92
N VAL A 29 -6.94 -9.22 -2.11
CA VAL A 29 -7.40 -8.32 -3.17
C VAL A 29 -6.87 -6.91 -2.97
N HIS A 30 -6.94 -6.37 -1.77
CA HIS A 30 -6.55 -5.00 -1.48
C HIS A 30 -5.04 -4.80 -1.53
N LEU A 31 -4.27 -5.56 -0.74
CA LEU A 31 -2.83 -5.36 -0.64
C LEU A 31 -2.11 -5.58 -1.98
N TYR A 32 -2.47 -6.65 -2.69
CA TYR A 32 -1.86 -6.91 -4.01
C TYR A 32 -2.40 -6.01 -5.10
N GLY A 33 -3.66 -5.60 -5.03
CA GLY A 33 -4.22 -4.60 -5.93
C GLY A 33 -3.51 -3.26 -5.81
N VAL A 34 -3.32 -2.76 -4.58
CA VAL A 34 -2.56 -1.53 -4.32
C VAL A 34 -1.11 -1.66 -4.78
N ALA A 35 -0.46 -2.79 -4.51
CA ALA A 35 0.92 -3.03 -4.95
C ALA A 35 1.07 -2.97 -6.48
N GLN A 36 0.13 -3.55 -7.24
CA GLN A 36 0.14 -3.49 -8.71
C GLN A 36 -0.05 -2.06 -9.23
N LEU A 37 -0.95 -1.29 -8.61
CA LEU A 37 -1.18 0.11 -8.97
C LEU A 37 0.01 0.99 -8.58
N CYS A 38 0.68 0.71 -7.46
CA CYS A 38 1.97 1.32 -7.10
C CYS A 38 3.02 1.10 -8.20
N ALA A 39 3.14 -0.14 -8.73
CA ALA A 39 4.06 -0.43 -9.83
C ALA A 39 3.74 0.38 -11.09
N LEU A 40 2.46 0.47 -11.45
CA LEU A 40 2.00 1.23 -12.60
C LEU A 40 2.35 2.72 -12.46
N LEU A 41 1.97 3.33 -11.34
CA LEU A 41 2.19 4.75 -11.09
C LEU A 41 3.69 5.08 -10.95
N ALA A 42 4.47 4.25 -10.26
CA ALA A 42 5.90 4.45 -10.13
C ALA A 42 6.60 4.42 -11.49
N ARG A 43 6.27 3.46 -12.35
CA ARG A 43 6.81 3.39 -13.71
C ARG A 43 6.40 4.60 -14.57
N LYS A 44 5.15 5.04 -14.46
CA LYS A 44 4.65 6.21 -15.19
C LYS A 44 5.35 7.49 -14.76
N ARG A 45 5.62 7.63 -13.45
CA ARG A 45 6.21 8.84 -12.85
C ARG A 45 7.74 8.81 -12.75
N GLY A 46 8.40 7.72 -13.17
CA GLY A 46 9.86 7.58 -13.12
C GLY A 46 10.43 7.33 -11.72
N GLU A 47 9.63 6.77 -10.83
CA GLU A 47 10.00 6.46 -9.44
C GLU A 47 10.41 4.99 -9.24
N ASN A 48 10.94 4.68 -8.06
CA ASN A 48 11.37 3.31 -7.74
C ASN A 48 10.18 2.36 -7.59
N ALA A 49 9.91 1.58 -8.64
CA ALA A 49 8.78 0.65 -8.67
C ALA A 49 8.91 -0.49 -7.65
N GLU A 50 10.12 -0.93 -7.29
CA GLU A 50 10.33 -1.97 -6.28
C GLU A 50 9.87 -1.50 -4.91
N LEU A 51 10.34 -0.33 -4.46
CA LEU A 51 9.94 0.23 -3.17
C LEU A 51 8.45 0.57 -3.13
N ALA A 52 7.90 1.05 -4.25
CA ALA A 52 6.48 1.35 -4.36
C ALA A 52 5.60 0.09 -4.20
N VAL A 53 5.96 -1.01 -4.88
CA VAL A 53 5.27 -2.31 -4.74
C VAL A 53 5.32 -2.80 -3.30
N ILE A 54 6.49 -2.74 -2.67
CA ILE A 54 6.68 -3.17 -1.28
C ILE A 54 5.84 -2.33 -0.31
N ALA A 55 5.84 -1.00 -0.48
CA ALA A 55 4.98 -0.12 0.30
C ALA A 55 3.49 -0.48 0.13
N GLY A 56 3.05 -0.75 -1.11
CA GLY A 56 1.68 -1.17 -1.40
C GLY A 56 1.29 -2.48 -0.72
N MET A 57 2.17 -3.49 -0.71
CA MET A 57 1.91 -4.76 -0.03
C MET A 57 1.81 -4.62 1.50
N LEU A 58 2.51 -3.65 2.08
CA LEU A 58 2.65 -3.54 3.54
C LEU A 58 1.77 -2.45 4.16
N HIS A 59 1.16 -1.54 3.38
CA HIS A 59 0.54 -0.33 3.93
C HIS A 59 -0.56 -0.59 4.95
N ASP A 60 -1.39 -1.62 4.72
CA ASP A 60 -2.51 -2.00 5.59
C ASP A 60 -2.30 -3.35 6.29
N ILE A 61 -1.08 -3.90 6.26
CA ILE A 61 -0.80 -5.24 6.81
C ILE A 61 -1.17 -5.36 8.29
N TYR A 62 -1.03 -4.28 9.07
CA TYR A 62 -1.42 -4.26 10.47
C TYR A 62 -2.91 -4.52 10.66
N SER A 63 -3.74 -3.89 9.82
CA SER A 63 -5.21 -4.04 9.89
C SER A 63 -5.64 -5.48 9.73
N TYR A 64 -5.06 -6.17 8.76
CA TYR A 64 -5.36 -7.59 8.51
C TYR A 64 -4.77 -8.52 9.56
N ALA A 65 -3.53 -8.30 9.97
CA ALA A 65 -2.86 -9.12 10.98
C ALA A 65 -3.55 -9.08 12.34
N ASN A 66 -4.15 -7.96 12.70
CA ASN A 66 -4.72 -7.71 14.03
C ASN A 66 -6.25 -7.55 14.04
N MET A 67 -6.90 -7.59 12.87
CA MET A 67 -8.35 -7.30 12.73
C MET A 67 -8.72 -5.95 13.40
N ASP A 68 -7.85 -4.96 13.25
CA ASP A 68 -7.95 -3.64 13.89
C ASP A 68 -7.48 -2.54 12.93
N SER A 69 -8.37 -1.65 12.55
CA SER A 69 -8.06 -0.51 11.67
C SER A 69 -7.75 0.79 12.45
N THR A 70 -7.77 0.76 13.77
CA THR A 70 -7.51 1.94 14.59
C THR A 70 -6.07 2.38 14.46
N ASN A 71 -5.85 3.63 13.97
CA ASN A 71 -4.51 4.19 13.76
C ASN A 71 -3.63 3.27 12.88
N HIS A 72 -4.23 2.62 11.88
CA HIS A 72 -3.60 1.57 11.09
C HIS A 72 -2.36 2.02 10.32
N ALA A 73 -2.34 3.26 9.83
CA ALA A 73 -1.20 3.79 9.08
C ALA A 73 0.08 3.84 9.94
N HIS A 74 -0.02 4.37 11.16
CA HIS A 74 1.11 4.47 12.07
C HIS A 74 1.55 3.09 12.58
N LYS A 75 0.62 2.26 12.99
CA LYS A 75 0.89 0.90 13.45
C LYS A 75 1.42 0.02 12.31
N GLY A 76 0.86 0.19 11.11
CA GLY A 76 1.30 -0.49 9.89
C GLY A 76 2.73 -0.12 9.52
N ALA A 77 3.12 1.15 9.64
CA ALA A 77 4.49 1.60 9.41
C ALA A 77 5.49 0.93 10.37
N VAL A 78 5.12 0.81 11.66
CA VAL A 78 5.96 0.08 12.65
C VAL A 78 6.10 -1.38 12.26
N MET A 79 5.00 -2.08 11.97
CA MET A 79 5.01 -3.48 11.57
C MET A 79 5.80 -3.71 10.28
N ALA A 80 5.66 -2.81 9.28
CA ALA A 80 6.43 -2.88 8.04
C ALA A 80 7.94 -2.76 8.30
N ARG A 81 8.37 -1.86 9.18
CA ARG A 81 9.78 -1.72 9.58
C ARG A 81 10.32 -3.00 10.21
N GLU A 82 9.55 -3.65 11.06
CA GLU A 82 9.94 -4.93 11.68
C GLU A 82 10.11 -6.04 10.62
N ILE A 83 9.15 -6.17 9.70
CA ILE A 83 9.20 -7.14 8.60
C ILE A 83 10.44 -6.90 7.74
N LEU A 84 10.63 -5.67 7.25
CA LEU A 84 11.76 -5.31 6.37
C LEU A 84 13.11 -5.51 7.08
N GLY A 85 13.20 -5.12 8.35
CA GLY A 85 14.40 -5.28 9.16
C GLY A 85 14.77 -6.74 9.39
N SER A 86 13.78 -7.63 9.54
CA SER A 86 14.00 -9.07 9.73
C SER A 86 14.60 -9.74 8.49
N LEU A 87 14.28 -9.24 7.31
CA LEU A 87 14.77 -9.77 6.03
C LEU A 87 16.23 -9.44 5.75
N LYS A 88 16.78 -8.37 6.34
CA LYS A 88 18.20 -7.93 6.24
C LYS A 88 18.71 -7.73 4.80
N VAL A 89 17.82 -7.36 3.89
CA VAL A 89 18.14 -7.14 2.46
C VAL A 89 17.84 -5.70 2.00
N PHE A 90 17.35 -4.86 2.89
CA PHE A 90 17.06 -3.45 2.66
C PHE A 90 18.04 -2.56 3.44
N SER A 91 18.44 -1.43 2.84
CA SER A 91 19.16 -0.40 3.55
C SER A 91 18.26 0.35 4.54
N GLU A 92 18.87 1.03 5.51
CA GLU A 92 18.11 1.88 6.46
C GLU A 92 17.33 2.97 5.74
N GLU A 93 17.89 3.56 4.68
CA GLU A 93 17.24 4.57 3.87
C GLU A 93 16.01 4.03 3.13
N GLU A 94 16.10 2.83 2.54
CA GLU A 94 14.97 2.17 1.89
C GLU A 94 13.85 1.85 2.89
N VAL A 95 14.21 1.32 4.07
CA VAL A 95 13.24 1.04 5.14
C VAL A 95 12.56 2.33 5.60
N GLU A 96 13.31 3.42 5.81
CA GLU A 96 12.75 4.71 6.20
C GLU A 96 11.83 5.29 5.15
N THR A 97 12.19 5.16 3.88
CA THR A 97 11.37 5.62 2.74
C THR A 97 10.02 4.89 2.70
N ILE A 98 10.02 3.56 2.82
CA ILE A 98 8.79 2.75 2.86
C ILE A 98 7.98 3.07 4.11
N TRP A 99 8.64 3.13 5.27
CA TRP A 99 7.99 3.48 6.54
C TRP A 99 7.26 4.82 6.47
N THR A 100 7.91 5.84 5.91
CA THR A 100 7.34 7.17 5.78
C THR A 100 6.11 7.17 4.89
N ALA A 101 6.17 6.47 3.74
CA ALA A 101 5.04 6.36 2.83
C ALA A 101 3.84 5.70 3.52
N ILE A 102 4.06 4.60 4.24
CA ILE A 102 3.01 3.89 4.98
C ILE A 102 2.45 4.76 6.11
N TYR A 103 3.31 5.42 6.88
CA TYR A 103 2.92 6.30 7.98
C TYR A 103 1.97 7.41 7.54
N ARG A 104 2.17 7.94 6.33
CA ARG A 104 1.44 9.08 5.77
C ARG A 104 0.27 8.69 4.85
N HIS A 105 0.09 7.42 4.53
CA HIS A 105 -0.84 7.04 3.45
C HIS A 105 -2.31 7.40 3.72
N SER A 106 -2.70 7.54 4.98
CA SER A 106 -4.05 7.99 5.35
C SER A 106 -4.28 9.50 5.18
N ASP A 107 -3.22 10.31 5.08
CA ASP A 107 -3.30 11.77 4.93
C ASP A 107 -3.60 12.15 3.47
N LYS A 108 -4.78 11.79 2.99
CA LYS A 108 -5.17 11.94 1.56
C LYS A 108 -5.25 13.40 1.10
N GLU A 109 -5.47 14.34 2.01
CA GLU A 109 -5.64 15.75 1.71
C GLU A 109 -4.33 16.55 1.73
N VAL A 110 -3.24 15.94 2.18
CA VAL A 110 -1.92 16.56 2.27
C VAL A 110 -1.01 15.98 1.19
N GLU A 111 -0.26 16.84 0.51
CA GLU A 111 0.77 16.43 -0.44
C GLU A 111 2.10 16.18 0.30
N HIS A 112 2.74 15.05 -0.01
CA HIS A 112 4.02 14.64 0.56
C HIS A 112 5.03 14.28 -0.56
N ASN A 113 6.02 13.43 -0.24
CA ASN A 113 7.05 13.00 -1.19
C ASN A 113 6.47 12.09 -2.28
N ALA A 114 7.22 11.90 -3.36
CA ALA A 114 6.79 11.17 -4.55
C ALA A 114 6.30 9.74 -4.24
N LEU A 115 7.01 8.97 -3.42
CA LEU A 115 6.60 7.62 -3.05
C LEU A 115 5.34 7.61 -2.17
N ASP A 116 5.22 8.59 -1.26
CA ASP A 116 4.05 8.75 -0.41
C ASP A 116 2.79 8.99 -1.28
N GLU A 117 2.92 9.87 -2.28
CA GLU A 117 1.83 10.18 -3.21
C GLU A 117 1.48 8.99 -4.11
N ILE A 118 2.45 8.20 -4.56
CA ILE A 118 2.19 6.97 -5.31
C ILE A 118 1.37 6.00 -4.49
N LEU A 119 1.71 5.79 -3.22
CA LEU A 119 0.97 4.87 -2.35
C LEU A 119 -0.46 5.36 -2.10
N LYS A 120 -0.64 6.65 -1.78
CA LYS A 120 -1.97 7.23 -1.59
C LYS A 120 -2.84 7.14 -2.83
N ASP A 121 -2.28 7.44 -3.98
CA ASP A 121 -2.97 7.39 -5.26
C ASP A 121 -3.33 5.95 -5.65
N ALA A 122 -2.43 4.99 -5.43
CA ALA A 122 -2.68 3.58 -5.68
C ALA A 122 -3.79 3.02 -4.78
N ASP A 123 -3.83 3.43 -3.52
CA ASP A 123 -4.85 3.04 -2.56
C ASP A 123 -6.23 3.57 -2.98
N VAL A 124 -6.33 4.84 -3.37
CA VAL A 124 -7.57 5.43 -3.93
C VAL A 124 -8.01 4.70 -5.20
N LEU A 125 -7.10 4.48 -6.15
CA LEU A 125 -7.41 3.75 -7.39
C LEU A 125 -7.93 2.34 -7.11
N GLN A 126 -7.33 1.63 -6.17
CA GLN A 126 -7.78 0.28 -5.83
C GLN A 126 -9.22 0.30 -5.28
N HIS A 127 -9.56 1.26 -4.43
CA HIS A 127 -10.93 1.42 -3.93
C HIS A 127 -11.94 1.67 -5.07
N VAL A 128 -11.62 2.59 -5.97
CA VAL A 128 -12.50 2.97 -7.09
C VAL A 128 -12.62 1.83 -8.12
N LEU A 129 -11.50 1.18 -8.47
CA LEU A 129 -11.50 0.12 -9.48
C LEU A 129 -12.01 -1.23 -8.98
N TYR A 130 -11.98 -1.46 -7.66
CA TYR A 130 -12.54 -2.68 -7.08
C TYR A 130 -14.04 -2.82 -7.37
N ASN A 131 -14.78 -1.74 -7.20
CA ASN A 131 -16.19 -1.70 -7.59
C ASN A 131 -16.57 -0.27 -8.03
N PRO A 132 -16.55 0.00 -9.36
CA PRO A 132 -16.82 1.34 -9.90
C PRO A 132 -18.26 1.81 -9.71
N LEU A 133 -19.14 0.99 -9.14
CA LEU A 133 -20.50 1.37 -8.78
C LEU A 133 -20.59 1.93 -7.34
N PHE A 134 -19.53 1.85 -6.56
CA PHE A 134 -19.49 2.47 -5.24
C PHE A 134 -19.19 3.96 -5.34
N ASP A 135 -19.80 4.73 -4.44
CA ASP A 135 -19.51 6.16 -4.33
C ASP A 135 -18.06 6.37 -3.84
N VAL A 136 -17.33 7.24 -4.52
CA VAL A 136 -15.99 7.67 -4.09
C VAL A 136 -16.12 8.47 -2.79
N LYS A 137 -15.32 8.11 -1.79
CA LYS A 137 -15.27 8.82 -0.51
C LYS A 137 -14.89 10.29 -0.71
N GLN A 138 -15.52 11.20 0.05
CA GLN A 138 -15.28 12.64 -0.08
C GLN A 138 -13.80 13.01 -0.04
N ALA A 139 -13.04 12.44 0.89
CA ALA A 139 -11.60 12.70 1.04
C ALA A 139 -10.73 12.19 -0.13
N GLU A 140 -11.27 11.31 -0.98
CA GLU A 140 -10.57 10.67 -2.10
C GLU A 140 -10.92 11.29 -3.46
N ARG A 141 -12.02 12.05 -3.56
CA ARG A 141 -12.55 12.55 -4.84
C ARG A 141 -11.54 13.38 -5.64
N ALA A 142 -10.87 14.31 -5.00
CA ALA A 142 -9.90 15.17 -5.69
C ALA A 142 -8.72 14.36 -6.27
N ARG A 143 -8.30 13.29 -5.59
CA ARG A 143 -7.27 12.37 -6.11
C ARG A 143 -7.81 11.55 -7.27
N ASP A 144 -9.00 11.00 -7.14
CA ASP A 144 -9.62 10.21 -8.19
C ASP A 144 -9.78 11.02 -9.48
N GLU A 145 -10.34 12.22 -9.43
CA GLU A 145 -10.49 13.11 -10.58
C GLU A 145 -9.16 13.43 -11.27
N ARG A 146 -8.09 13.68 -10.47
CA ARG A 146 -6.75 13.91 -11.00
C ARG A 146 -6.18 12.65 -11.67
N LEU A 147 -6.37 11.48 -11.07
CA LEU A 147 -5.88 10.20 -11.59
C LEU A 147 -6.59 9.78 -12.87
N VAL A 148 -7.89 9.98 -12.96
CA VAL A 148 -8.67 9.79 -14.19
C VAL A 148 -8.07 10.62 -15.32
N SER A 149 -7.77 11.90 -15.07
CA SER A 149 -7.10 12.78 -16.05
C SER A 149 -5.69 12.33 -16.40
N GLU A 150 -4.88 11.97 -15.38
CA GLU A 150 -3.48 11.54 -15.58
C GLU A 150 -3.39 10.24 -16.37
N LEU A 151 -4.28 9.29 -16.11
CA LEU A 151 -4.27 7.96 -16.73
C LEU A 151 -5.04 7.91 -18.04
N GLY A 152 -5.90 8.88 -18.31
CA GLY A 152 -6.72 8.95 -19.51
C GLY A 152 -7.84 7.90 -19.56
N VAL A 153 -8.41 7.59 -18.41
CA VAL A 153 -9.47 6.58 -18.24
C VAL A 153 -10.76 7.19 -17.78
#